data_7bc9a9f96a354923941c6f5a223703be
#
_entry.id   7bc9a9f96a354923941c6f5a223703be
#
_cell.length_a   1.000
_cell.length_b   1.000
_cell.length_c   1.000
_cell.angle_alpha   90.00
_cell.angle_beta   90.00
_cell.angle_gamma   90.00
#
_symmetry.space_group_name_H-M   'P 1'
#
loop_
_entity.id
_entity.type
_entity.pdbx_description
1 polymer ?
#
loop_
_entity_poly.entity_id
_entity_poly.type
_entity_poly.pdbx_seq_one_letter_code
_entity_poly.pdbx_strand_id
1 'polypeptide(L)'
;MEREKFSSRLGFILISAGCAIGLGNVWRFPYITGKYGGAAFVLIYLFFLIVMGLPIMVMEFAVGRASQRSIATSFNVLEKKGTKWHIYRYFGMAGNYLLMMFYTTIGGWMLAYFVKMAKGDFKGLDAEGVGQAFNSLTTDMGTMIIWMLIVVIIGFTVCSLGLQSGVERITKAMMVILLLLMIVLAVNSCLLPGASDGLKFYLMPDFKKLTEYGLSEVIFAAMGQAFFTLSLGIGALAIFGSYIG
;
A
#
# COMPACT_ATOMS: atom_id res chain seq x y z
N MET A 1 6.55 0.94 31.22
CA MET A 1 7.48 1.15 30.10
C MET A 1 6.95 2.33 29.29
N GLU A 2 7.75 3.37 29.16
CA GLU A 2 7.44 4.44 28.23
C GLU A 2 7.47 3.88 26.80
N ARG A 3 6.49 4.29 25.97
CA ARG A 3 6.39 3.85 24.58
C ARG A 3 7.47 4.55 23.76
N GLU A 4 8.16 3.82 22.90
CA GLU A 4 9.10 4.41 21.93
C GLU A 4 8.39 5.51 21.12
N LYS A 5 9.14 6.58 20.80
CA LYS A 5 8.66 7.70 19.97
C LYS A 5 9.51 7.79 18.72
N PHE A 6 8.95 8.38 17.66
CA PHE A 6 9.74 8.65 16.46
C PHE A 6 10.90 9.60 16.76
N SER A 7 12.04 9.34 16.14
CA SER A 7 13.26 10.15 16.32
C SER A 7 13.13 11.55 15.74
N SER A 8 12.25 11.74 14.73
CA SER A 8 12.10 13.01 14.03
C SER A 8 10.73 13.13 13.34
N ARG A 9 10.29 14.38 13.06
CA ARG A 9 9.10 14.63 12.24
C ARG A 9 9.23 14.05 10.83
N LEU A 10 10.42 14.12 10.23
CA LEU A 10 10.68 13.53 8.92
C LEU A 10 10.54 12.00 8.98
N GLY A 11 11.01 11.35 10.05
CA GLY A 11 10.81 9.92 10.29
C GLY A 11 9.35 9.53 10.31
N PHE A 12 8.54 10.25 11.06
CA PHE A 12 7.09 10.04 11.09
C PHE A 12 6.45 10.18 9.70
N ILE A 13 6.77 11.25 8.97
CA ILE A 13 6.22 11.50 7.63
C ILE A 13 6.61 10.37 6.67
N LEU A 14 7.88 9.98 6.63
CA LEU A 14 8.37 8.93 5.72
C LEU A 14 7.81 7.54 6.06
N ILE A 15 7.62 7.22 7.34
CA ILE A 15 7.00 5.96 7.73
C ILE A 15 5.52 5.95 7.40
N SER A 16 4.79 7.05 7.68
CA SER A 16 3.38 7.17 7.32
C SER A 16 3.19 7.13 5.80
N ALA A 17 4.07 7.79 5.05
CA ALA A 17 4.09 7.71 3.59
C ALA A 17 4.42 6.29 3.11
N GLY A 18 5.38 5.60 3.76
CA GLY A 18 5.71 4.20 3.44
C GLY A 18 4.58 3.22 3.72
N CYS A 19 3.74 3.50 4.69
CA CYS A 19 2.51 2.75 4.91
C CYS A 19 1.46 3.02 3.83
N ALA A 20 1.34 4.27 3.39
CA ALA A 20 0.40 4.68 2.36
C ALA A 20 0.88 4.30 0.94
N ILE A 21 2.20 4.41 0.65
CA ILE A 21 2.78 4.08 -0.65
C ILE A 21 3.17 2.59 -0.65
N GLY A 22 2.19 1.74 -0.90
CA GLY A 22 2.38 0.30 -1.00
C GLY A 22 2.11 -0.24 -2.40
N LEU A 23 1.92 -1.54 -2.51
CA LEU A 23 1.55 -2.25 -3.74
C LEU A 23 0.30 -1.66 -4.42
N GLY A 24 -0.60 -1.09 -3.61
CA GLY A 24 -1.80 -0.42 -4.10
C GLY A 24 -1.51 0.74 -5.03
N ASN A 25 -0.47 1.50 -4.77
CA ASN A 25 -0.15 2.71 -5.52
C ASN A 25 0.80 2.42 -6.68
N VAL A 26 1.76 1.52 -6.48
CA VAL A 26 2.80 1.24 -7.47
C VAL A 26 2.34 0.22 -8.52
N TRP A 27 1.52 -0.75 -8.12
CA TRP A 27 1.08 -1.84 -8.99
C TRP A 27 -0.40 -1.73 -9.37
N ARG A 28 -1.31 -1.67 -8.38
CA ARG A 28 -2.75 -1.71 -8.63
C ARG A 28 -3.26 -0.43 -9.25
N PHE A 29 -2.85 0.74 -8.76
CA PHE A 29 -3.35 2.03 -9.24
C PHE A 29 -3.09 2.28 -10.74
N PRO A 30 -1.87 2.07 -11.30
CA PRO A 30 -1.64 2.21 -12.72
C PRO A 30 -2.52 1.28 -13.56
N TYR A 31 -2.68 0.02 -13.11
CA TYR A 31 -3.50 -0.97 -13.80
C TYR A 31 -4.97 -0.54 -13.87
N ILE A 32 -5.59 -0.20 -12.74
CA ILE A 32 -7.01 0.18 -12.73
C ILE A 32 -7.25 1.54 -13.38
N THR A 33 -6.29 2.46 -13.32
CA THR A 33 -6.34 3.73 -14.05
C THR A 33 -6.37 3.49 -15.57
N GLY A 34 -5.50 2.59 -16.04
CA GLY A 34 -5.50 2.15 -17.44
C GLY A 34 -6.82 1.49 -17.85
N LYS A 35 -7.36 0.62 -17.00
CA LYS A 35 -8.61 -0.10 -17.24
C LYS A 35 -9.81 0.85 -17.31
N TYR A 36 -9.94 1.81 -16.41
CA TYR A 36 -11.16 2.60 -16.21
C TYR A 36 -11.10 4.02 -16.81
N GLY A 37 -10.30 4.26 -17.85
CA GLY A 37 -10.37 5.49 -18.64
C GLY A 37 -9.49 6.64 -18.14
N GLY A 38 -8.38 6.34 -17.48
CA GLY A 38 -7.30 7.31 -17.23
C GLY A 38 -7.69 8.46 -16.31
N ALA A 39 -7.54 9.70 -16.79
CA ALA A 39 -7.77 10.91 -16.00
C ALA A 39 -9.14 10.99 -15.35
N ALA A 40 -10.20 10.53 -16.01
CA ALA A 40 -11.55 10.58 -15.46
C ALA A 40 -11.69 9.68 -14.22
N PHE A 41 -11.09 8.48 -14.24
CA PHE A 41 -10.99 7.62 -13.05
C PHE A 41 -10.20 8.29 -11.94
N VAL A 42 -9.05 8.91 -12.26
CA VAL A 42 -8.20 9.60 -11.29
C VAL A 42 -8.95 10.72 -10.58
N LEU A 43 -9.79 11.49 -11.28
CA LEU A 43 -10.61 12.54 -10.65
C LEU A 43 -11.61 11.98 -9.64
N ILE A 44 -12.29 10.87 -9.97
CA ILE A 44 -13.23 10.21 -9.05
C ILE A 44 -12.47 9.65 -7.84
N TYR A 45 -11.31 9.04 -8.08
CA TYR A 45 -10.44 8.56 -7.01
C TYR A 45 -9.99 9.69 -6.07
N LEU A 46 -9.53 10.83 -6.61
CA LEU A 46 -9.14 11.99 -5.81
C LEU A 46 -10.29 12.56 -5.00
N PHE A 47 -11.48 12.59 -5.57
CA PHE A 47 -12.69 12.98 -4.83
C PHE A 47 -12.90 12.10 -3.60
N PHE A 48 -12.87 10.76 -3.73
CA PHE A 48 -13.01 9.86 -2.60
C PHE A 48 -11.83 9.94 -1.62
N LEU A 49 -10.62 10.16 -2.14
CA LEU A 49 -9.44 10.33 -1.30
C LEU A 49 -9.59 11.54 -0.35
N ILE A 50 -10.13 12.65 -0.87
CA ILE A 50 -10.34 13.87 -0.09
C ILE A 50 -11.55 13.73 0.84
N VAL A 51 -12.70 13.29 0.33
CA VAL A 51 -13.96 13.30 1.07
C VAL A 51 -14.05 12.19 2.11
N MET A 52 -13.48 11.03 1.84
CA MET A 52 -13.51 9.87 2.74
C MET A 52 -12.14 9.57 3.32
N GLY A 53 -11.12 9.54 2.48
CA GLY A 53 -9.77 9.13 2.86
C GLY A 53 -9.15 10.01 3.94
N LEU A 54 -9.10 11.32 3.71
CA LEU A 54 -8.50 12.26 4.66
C LEU A 54 -9.22 12.29 6.01
N PRO A 55 -10.57 12.40 6.11
CA PRO A 55 -11.24 12.37 7.40
C PRO A 55 -10.98 11.08 8.18
N ILE A 56 -11.06 9.91 7.54
CA ILE A 56 -10.82 8.62 8.20
C ILE A 56 -9.37 8.53 8.68
N MET A 57 -8.40 8.95 7.85
CA MET A 57 -6.99 9.00 8.22
C MET A 57 -6.77 9.85 9.48
N VAL A 58 -7.36 11.05 9.54
CA VAL A 58 -7.26 11.94 10.71
C VAL A 58 -7.89 11.28 11.95
N MET A 59 -9.03 10.61 11.80
CA MET A 59 -9.67 9.88 12.90
C MET A 59 -8.80 8.73 13.41
N GLU A 60 -8.17 7.95 12.55
CA GLU A 60 -7.25 6.88 12.95
C GLU A 60 -6.05 7.42 13.73
N PHE A 61 -5.41 8.49 13.22
CA PHE A 61 -4.32 9.15 13.95
C PHE A 61 -4.77 9.68 15.32
N ALA A 62 -5.95 10.29 15.39
CA ALA A 62 -6.51 10.80 16.64
C ALA A 62 -6.75 9.70 17.67
N VAL A 63 -7.32 8.56 17.25
CA VAL A 63 -7.53 7.38 18.10
C VAL A 63 -6.21 6.85 18.63
N GLY A 64 -5.21 6.72 17.75
CA GLY A 64 -3.88 6.26 18.13
C GLY A 64 -3.20 7.19 19.13
N ARG A 65 -3.21 8.49 18.86
CA ARG A 65 -2.60 9.52 19.70
C ARG A 65 -3.28 9.63 21.06
N ALA A 66 -4.61 9.59 21.11
CA ALA A 66 -5.36 9.68 22.37
C ALA A 66 -5.20 8.44 23.24
N SER A 67 -5.14 7.25 22.65
CA SER A 67 -5.04 5.99 23.39
C SER A 67 -3.61 5.63 23.78
N GLN A 68 -2.61 6.06 23.01
CA GLN A 68 -1.22 5.61 23.08
C GLN A 68 -1.11 4.07 23.03
N ARG A 69 -2.01 3.43 22.29
CA ARG A 69 -2.16 1.97 22.18
C ARG A 69 -2.31 1.53 20.72
N SER A 70 -2.11 0.25 20.47
CA SER A 70 -2.48 -0.36 19.19
C SER A 70 -4.00 -0.46 19.06
N ILE A 71 -4.51 -0.67 17.85
CA ILE A 71 -5.94 -0.80 17.58
C ILE A 71 -6.61 -1.92 18.41
N ALA A 72 -5.85 -2.95 18.79
CA ALA A 72 -6.34 -4.05 19.60
C ALA A 72 -6.76 -3.61 21.01
N THR A 73 -6.21 -2.52 21.54
CA THR A 73 -6.47 -2.07 22.92
C THR A 73 -6.84 -0.60 23.02
N SER A 74 -6.87 0.15 21.92
CA SER A 74 -7.20 1.59 21.90
C SER A 74 -8.57 1.86 22.50
N PHE A 75 -9.59 1.12 22.07
CA PHE A 75 -10.95 1.33 22.52
C PHE A 75 -11.19 0.89 23.97
N ASN A 76 -10.40 -0.05 24.51
CA ASN A 76 -10.47 -0.39 25.93
C ASN A 76 -10.14 0.82 26.84
N VAL A 77 -9.33 1.76 26.31
CA VAL A 77 -8.92 2.97 27.06
C VAL A 77 -9.88 4.14 26.78
N LEU A 78 -10.35 4.25 25.54
CA LEU A 78 -11.12 5.43 25.08
C LEU A 78 -12.63 5.27 25.25
N GLU A 79 -13.14 4.05 25.38
CA GLU A 79 -14.57 3.83 25.47
C GLU A 79 -15.17 4.35 26.77
N LYS A 80 -16.39 4.87 26.69
CA LYS A 80 -17.16 5.26 27.85
C LYS A 80 -17.74 4.02 28.55
N LYS A 81 -17.87 4.06 29.87
CA LYS A 81 -18.49 2.99 30.64
C LYS A 81 -19.88 2.67 30.08
N GLY A 82 -20.14 1.37 29.84
CA GLY A 82 -21.41 0.88 29.30
C GLY A 82 -21.45 0.77 27.75
N THR A 83 -20.44 1.21 27.03
CA THR A 83 -20.32 0.98 25.59
C THR A 83 -19.55 -0.32 25.29
N LYS A 84 -19.62 -0.80 24.05
CA LYS A 84 -19.01 -2.07 23.65
C LYS A 84 -17.98 -1.87 22.51
N TRP A 85 -17.34 -0.72 22.43
CA TRP A 85 -16.37 -0.42 21.39
C TRP A 85 -15.11 -1.29 21.45
N HIS A 86 -14.78 -1.84 22.62
CA HIS A 86 -13.69 -2.81 22.78
C HIS A 86 -13.84 -4.06 21.88
N ILE A 87 -15.06 -4.39 21.44
CA ILE A 87 -15.32 -5.51 20.52
C ILE A 87 -14.63 -5.27 19.17
N TYR A 88 -14.42 -4.03 18.76
CA TYR A 88 -13.74 -3.67 17.51
C TYR A 88 -12.35 -4.32 17.38
N ARG A 89 -11.68 -4.61 18.49
CA ARG A 89 -10.38 -5.30 18.50
C ARG A 89 -10.39 -6.62 17.71
N TYR A 90 -11.47 -7.39 17.80
CA TYR A 90 -11.57 -8.68 17.11
C TYR A 90 -11.65 -8.48 15.58
N PHE A 91 -12.43 -7.51 15.13
CA PHE A 91 -12.53 -7.17 13.71
C PHE A 91 -11.21 -6.59 13.17
N GLY A 92 -10.59 -5.68 13.92
CA GLY A 92 -9.30 -5.10 13.54
C GLY A 92 -8.19 -6.15 13.47
N MET A 93 -8.13 -7.06 14.43
CA MET A 93 -7.15 -8.15 14.40
C MET A 93 -7.41 -9.13 13.26
N ALA A 94 -8.65 -9.57 13.06
CA ALA A 94 -9.00 -10.47 11.96
C ALA A 94 -8.67 -9.85 10.59
N GLY A 95 -8.99 -8.57 10.39
CA GLY A 95 -8.64 -7.83 9.18
C GLY A 95 -7.13 -7.78 8.94
N ASN A 96 -6.34 -7.54 9.98
CA ASN A 96 -4.87 -7.55 9.88
C ASN A 96 -4.32 -8.94 9.53
N TYR A 97 -4.84 -10.01 10.11
CA TYR A 97 -4.41 -11.37 9.77
C TYR A 97 -4.72 -11.70 8.30
N LEU A 98 -5.95 -11.41 7.84
CA LEU A 98 -6.32 -11.62 6.44
C LEU A 98 -5.45 -10.79 5.48
N LEU A 99 -5.18 -9.54 5.85
CA LEU A 99 -4.31 -8.67 5.08
C LEU A 99 -2.89 -9.23 5.01
N MET A 100 -2.32 -9.68 6.13
CA MET A 100 -0.97 -10.24 6.15
C MET A 100 -0.85 -11.52 5.34
N MET A 101 -1.85 -12.39 5.32
CA MET A 101 -1.88 -13.56 4.43
C MET A 101 -1.72 -13.17 2.97
N PHE A 102 -2.44 -12.14 2.53
CA PHE A 102 -2.37 -11.61 1.17
C PHE A 102 -1.01 -10.93 0.89
N TYR A 103 -0.58 -10.02 1.77
CA TYR A 103 0.63 -9.21 1.54
C TYR A 103 1.91 -10.02 1.58
N THR A 104 2.03 -11.01 2.46
CA THR A 104 3.23 -11.87 2.51
C THR A 104 3.36 -12.72 1.26
N THR A 105 2.25 -13.22 0.71
CA THR A 105 2.24 -13.97 -0.55
C THR A 105 2.69 -13.09 -1.72
N ILE A 106 2.10 -11.90 -1.87
CA ILE A 106 2.48 -10.97 -2.94
C ILE A 106 3.91 -10.45 -2.74
N GLY A 107 4.33 -10.20 -1.49
CA GLY A 107 5.71 -9.87 -1.18
C GLY A 107 6.68 -10.95 -1.65
N GLY A 108 6.32 -12.21 -1.48
CA GLY A 108 7.06 -13.36 -2.01
C GLY A 108 7.18 -13.32 -3.53
N TRP A 109 6.08 -13.06 -4.25
CA TRP A 109 6.12 -12.91 -5.72
C TRP A 109 7.02 -11.77 -6.17
N MET A 110 6.92 -10.62 -5.53
CA MET A 110 7.74 -9.45 -5.86
C MET A 110 9.23 -9.74 -5.66
N LEU A 111 9.59 -10.41 -4.57
CA LEU A 111 10.98 -10.78 -4.30
C LEU A 111 11.49 -11.83 -5.31
N ALA A 112 10.66 -12.82 -5.65
CA ALA A 112 10.98 -13.82 -6.68
C ALA A 112 11.21 -13.15 -8.05
N TYR A 113 10.34 -12.22 -8.44
CA TYR A 113 10.48 -11.45 -9.67
C TYR A 113 11.71 -10.57 -9.68
N PHE A 114 12.01 -9.90 -8.58
CA PHE A 114 13.25 -9.13 -8.45
C PHE A 114 14.48 -9.99 -8.73
N VAL A 115 14.54 -11.19 -8.16
CA VAL A 115 15.66 -12.11 -8.38
C VAL A 115 15.71 -12.62 -9.82
N LYS A 116 14.55 -12.97 -10.41
CA LYS A 116 14.46 -13.40 -11.82
C LYS A 116 14.93 -12.28 -12.77
N MET A 117 14.49 -11.04 -12.52
CA MET A 117 14.93 -9.89 -13.33
C MET A 117 16.44 -9.64 -13.18
N ALA A 118 16.97 -9.72 -11.97
CA ALA A 118 18.39 -9.55 -11.72
C ALA A 118 19.25 -10.63 -12.40
N LYS A 119 18.74 -11.85 -12.52
CA LYS A 119 19.37 -12.96 -13.27
C LYS A 119 19.23 -12.83 -14.78
N GLY A 120 18.31 -11.99 -15.27
CA GLY A 120 18.04 -11.82 -16.69
C GLY A 120 17.13 -12.90 -17.29
N ASP A 121 16.34 -13.62 -16.47
CA ASP A 121 15.47 -14.72 -16.89
C ASP A 121 14.39 -14.29 -17.90
N PHE A 122 14.12 -12.99 -18.01
CA PHE A 122 13.15 -12.41 -18.95
C PHE A 122 13.78 -11.92 -20.27
N LYS A 123 15.09 -12.06 -20.43
CA LYS A 123 15.77 -11.63 -21.66
C LYS A 123 15.30 -12.46 -22.85
N GLY A 124 14.77 -11.77 -23.87
CA GLY A 124 14.32 -12.43 -25.12
C GLY A 124 12.96 -13.10 -25.04
N LEU A 125 12.25 -12.99 -23.89
CA LEU A 125 10.87 -13.43 -23.81
C LEU A 125 9.92 -12.38 -24.38
N ASP A 126 8.91 -12.86 -25.10
CA ASP A 126 7.75 -12.06 -25.51
C ASP A 126 6.72 -11.94 -24.37
N ALA A 127 5.62 -11.26 -24.62
CA ALA A 127 4.56 -11.06 -23.63
C ALA A 127 3.94 -12.39 -23.14
N GLU A 128 3.86 -13.39 -24.01
CA GLU A 128 3.33 -14.71 -23.68
C GLU A 128 4.30 -15.47 -22.77
N GLY A 129 5.60 -15.47 -23.08
CA GLY A 129 6.65 -16.06 -22.28
C GLY A 129 6.74 -15.46 -20.87
N VAL A 130 6.57 -14.12 -20.74
CA VAL A 130 6.49 -13.46 -19.43
C VAL A 130 5.24 -13.90 -18.67
N GLY A 131 4.09 -14.04 -19.34
CA GLY A 131 2.86 -14.58 -18.76
C GLY A 131 3.01 -16.03 -18.26
N GLN A 132 3.67 -16.88 -19.05
CA GLN A 132 3.97 -18.26 -18.65
C GLN A 132 4.91 -18.31 -17.44
N ALA A 133 5.92 -17.44 -17.38
CA ALA A 133 6.83 -17.33 -16.23
C ALA A 133 6.09 -16.92 -14.94
N PHE A 134 5.07 -16.08 -15.07
CA PHE A 134 4.20 -15.72 -13.95
C PHE A 134 3.32 -16.90 -13.52
N ASN A 135 2.66 -17.55 -14.46
CA ASN A 135 1.82 -18.71 -14.17
C ASN A 135 2.63 -19.83 -13.50
N SER A 136 3.83 -20.14 -14.00
CA SER A 136 4.68 -21.15 -13.40
C SER A 136 5.07 -20.83 -11.95
N LEU A 137 5.34 -19.55 -11.64
CA LEU A 137 5.64 -19.11 -10.28
C LEU A 137 4.42 -19.25 -9.36
N THR A 138 3.24 -18.86 -9.83
CA THR A 138 2.02 -18.82 -9.01
C THR A 138 1.35 -20.19 -8.84
N THR A 139 1.65 -21.15 -9.71
CA THR A 139 1.16 -22.54 -9.60
C THR A 139 2.11 -23.46 -8.82
N ASP A 140 3.38 -23.10 -8.71
CA ASP A 140 4.34 -23.86 -7.88
C ASP A 140 4.23 -23.45 -6.41
N MET A 141 3.41 -24.21 -5.68
CA MET A 141 3.16 -23.98 -4.26
C MET A 141 4.46 -24.03 -3.42
N GLY A 142 5.39 -24.92 -3.75
CA GLY A 142 6.66 -25.08 -3.02
C GLY A 142 7.52 -23.82 -3.13
N THR A 143 7.73 -23.34 -4.35
CA THR A 143 8.48 -22.10 -4.62
C THR A 143 7.78 -20.88 -3.99
N MET A 144 6.45 -20.79 -4.07
CA MET A 144 5.70 -19.70 -3.44
C MET A 144 5.90 -19.64 -1.92
N ILE A 145 5.80 -20.79 -1.24
CA ILE A 145 5.98 -20.87 0.21
C ILE A 145 7.40 -20.43 0.60
N ILE A 146 8.42 -20.86 -0.13
CA ILE A 146 9.81 -20.47 0.16
C ILE A 146 9.98 -18.95 0.08
N TRP A 147 9.52 -18.31 -1.00
CA TRP A 147 9.63 -16.87 -1.15
C TRP A 147 8.80 -16.09 -0.11
N MET A 148 7.61 -16.58 0.21
CA MET A 148 6.78 -16.01 1.28
C MET A 148 7.49 -16.09 2.63
N LEU A 149 8.07 -17.25 2.98
CA LEU A 149 8.81 -17.42 4.24
C LEU A 149 10.02 -16.49 4.32
N ILE A 150 10.76 -16.29 3.23
CA ILE A 150 11.88 -15.33 3.19
C ILE A 150 11.38 -13.92 3.54
N VAL A 151 10.27 -13.47 2.93
CA VAL A 151 9.68 -12.15 3.22
C VAL A 151 9.24 -12.04 4.69
N VAL A 152 8.60 -13.08 5.21
CA VAL A 152 8.17 -13.13 6.61
C VAL A 152 9.38 -13.03 7.56
N ILE A 153 10.44 -13.79 7.30
CA ILE A 153 11.67 -13.76 8.12
C ILE A 153 12.30 -12.37 8.09
N ILE A 154 12.43 -11.76 6.90
CA ILE A 154 12.96 -10.40 6.76
C ILE A 154 12.10 -9.41 7.55
N GLY A 155 10.78 -9.46 7.39
CA GLY A 155 9.84 -8.56 8.08
C GLY A 155 9.93 -8.68 9.60
N PHE A 156 9.91 -9.90 10.13
CA PHE A 156 10.06 -10.13 11.57
C PHE A 156 11.44 -9.71 12.10
N THR A 157 12.50 -9.92 11.33
CA THR A 157 13.84 -9.46 11.69
C THR A 157 13.87 -7.94 11.82
N VAL A 158 13.33 -7.21 10.84
CA VAL A 158 13.25 -5.75 10.89
C VAL A 158 12.43 -5.28 12.10
N CYS A 159 11.28 -5.90 12.35
CA CYS A 159 10.44 -5.57 13.51
C CYS A 159 11.13 -5.87 14.85
N SER A 160 11.94 -6.92 14.93
CA SER A 160 12.67 -7.29 16.16
C SER A 160 13.76 -6.30 16.56
N LEU A 161 14.26 -5.49 15.60
CA LEU A 161 15.24 -4.42 15.86
C LEU A 161 14.63 -3.18 16.53
N GLY A 162 13.29 -3.17 16.74
CA GLY A 162 12.56 -2.05 17.33
C GLY A 162 12.16 -0.97 16.33
N LEU A 163 11.46 0.06 16.85
CA LEU A 163 10.90 1.10 16.01
C LEU A 163 11.99 1.97 15.37
N GLN A 164 12.88 2.54 16.16
CA GLN A 164 13.87 3.52 15.68
C GLN A 164 14.99 2.89 14.85
N SER A 165 15.58 1.81 15.37
CA SER A 165 16.75 1.16 14.75
C SER A 165 16.38 0.26 13.58
N GLY A 166 15.20 -0.36 13.62
CA GLY A 166 14.69 -1.26 12.59
C GLY A 166 13.75 -0.54 11.63
N VAL A 167 12.50 -0.42 12.01
CA VAL A 167 11.43 0.03 11.12
C VAL A 167 11.70 1.43 10.57
N GLU A 168 11.98 2.42 11.42
CA GLU A 168 12.17 3.81 11.00
C GLU A 168 13.38 3.97 10.06
N ARG A 169 14.52 3.38 10.42
CA ARG A 169 15.76 3.51 9.64
C ARG A 169 15.65 2.86 8.27
N ILE A 170 15.12 1.65 8.21
CA ILE A 170 14.99 0.89 6.96
C ILE A 170 13.94 1.54 6.06
N THR A 171 12.77 1.90 6.61
CA THR A 171 11.71 2.55 5.83
C THR A 171 12.16 3.89 5.25
N LYS A 172 12.89 4.71 6.00
CA LYS A 172 13.47 5.97 5.47
C LYS A 172 14.33 5.72 4.24
N ALA A 173 15.25 4.76 4.31
CA ALA A 173 16.14 4.43 3.19
C ALA A 173 15.34 3.92 1.99
N MET A 174 14.40 2.99 2.21
CA MET A 174 13.55 2.44 1.16
C MET A 174 12.68 3.49 0.49
N MET A 175 12.10 4.43 1.27
CA MET A 175 11.26 5.49 0.71
C MET A 175 12.04 6.47 -0.14
N VAL A 176 13.27 6.82 0.24
CA VAL A 176 14.14 7.67 -0.58
C VAL A 176 14.51 6.96 -1.89
N ILE A 177 14.88 5.68 -1.81
CA ILE A 177 15.19 4.88 -3.01
C ILE A 177 13.96 4.78 -3.92
N LEU A 178 12.79 4.51 -3.37
CA LEU A 178 11.55 4.44 -4.13
C LEU A 178 11.23 5.77 -4.82
N LEU A 179 11.37 6.90 -4.12
CA LEU A 179 11.15 8.23 -4.71
C LEU A 179 12.09 8.48 -5.90
N LEU A 180 13.37 8.18 -5.75
CA LEU A 180 14.34 8.32 -6.84
C LEU A 180 14.00 7.42 -8.02
N LEU A 181 13.63 6.17 -7.79
CA LEU A 181 13.18 5.25 -8.84
C LEU A 181 11.94 5.79 -9.56
N MET A 182 10.96 6.30 -8.83
CA MET A 182 9.75 6.87 -9.43
C MET A 182 10.07 8.09 -10.30
N ILE A 183 10.98 8.96 -9.87
CA ILE A 183 11.42 10.10 -10.69
C ILE A 183 12.10 9.62 -11.97
N VAL A 184 13.02 8.67 -11.87
CA VAL A 184 13.73 8.10 -13.04
C VAL A 184 12.74 7.47 -14.02
N LEU A 185 11.79 6.68 -13.53
CA LEU A 185 10.77 6.05 -14.36
C LEU A 185 9.83 7.07 -15.00
N ALA A 186 9.42 8.11 -14.27
CA ALA A 186 8.58 9.17 -14.81
C ALA A 186 9.29 9.95 -15.93
N VAL A 187 10.55 10.34 -15.70
CA VAL A 187 11.35 11.02 -16.73
C VAL A 187 11.54 10.12 -17.95
N ASN A 188 11.94 8.87 -17.74
CA ASN A 188 12.10 7.91 -18.84
C ASN A 188 10.80 7.72 -19.62
N SER A 189 9.66 7.60 -18.96
CA SER A 189 8.35 7.45 -19.62
C SER A 189 7.97 8.65 -20.46
N CYS A 190 8.35 9.87 -20.05
CA CYS A 190 8.12 11.09 -20.82
C CYS A 190 9.03 11.20 -22.07
N LEU A 191 10.14 10.46 -22.10
CA LEU A 191 11.08 10.47 -23.24
C LEU A 191 10.78 9.37 -24.26
N LEU A 192 9.88 8.43 -23.99
CA LEU A 192 9.53 7.35 -24.89
C LEU A 192 8.70 7.86 -26.08
N PRO A 193 8.82 7.21 -27.27
CA PRO A 193 7.92 7.45 -28.39
C PRO A 193 6.47 7.18 -27.97
N GLY A 194 5.55 8.12 -28.27
CA GLY A 194 4.14 8.02 -27.87
C GLY A 194 3.82 8.54 -26.44
N ALA A 195 4.81 9.11 -25.74
CA ALA A 195 4.59 9.70 -24.41
C ALA A 195 3.47 10.76 -24.37
N SER A 196 3.30 11.53 -25.45
CA SER A 196 2.23 12.52 -25.57
C SER A 196 0.83 11.92 -25.45
N ASP A 197 0.61 10.73 -26.02
CA ASP A 197 -0.69 10.06 -25.97
C ASP A 197 -0.96 9.46 -24.59
N GLY A 198 0.08 8.91 -23.96
CA GLY A 198 0.02 8.47 -22.56
C GLY A 198 -0.27 9.63 -21.61
N LEU A 199 0.39 10.77 -21.77
CA LEU A 199 0.14 11.97 -20.97
C LEU A 199 -1.28 12.52 -21.19
N LYS A 200 -1.76 12.57 -22.44
CA LYS A 200 -3.14 12.96 -22.71
C LYS A 200 -4.13 12.02 -22.02
N PHE A 201 -3.94 10.72 -22.12
CA PHE A 201 -4.79 9.74 -21.46
C PHE A 201 -4.83 9.93 -19.93
N TYR A 202 -3.71 10.27 -19.32
CA TYR A 202 -3.59 10.43 -17.88
C TYR A 202 -4.00 11.82 -17.35
N LEU A 203 -3.92 12.86 -18.18
CA LEU A 203 -4.19 14.25 -17.77
C LEU A 203 -5.50 14.82 -18.32
N MET A 204 -6.00 14.30 -19.45
CA MET A 204 -7.23 14.78 -20.07
C MET A 204 -8.38 13.81 -19.81
N PRO A 205 -9.39 14.20 -19.00
CA PRO A 205 -10.47 13.31 -18.62
C PRO A 205 -11.43 13.04 -19.79
N ASP A 206 -11.64 11.76 -20.10
CA ASP A 206 -12.64 11.29 -21.05
C ASP A 206 -13.75 10.55 -20.30
N PHE A 207 -14.83 11.25 -20.00
CA PHE A 207 -15.96 10.68 -19.27
C PHE A 207 -16.79 9.68 -20.11
N LYS A 208 -16.66 9.67 -21.43
CA LYS A 208 -17.37 8.69 -22.27
C LYS A 208 -16.86 7.27 -22.00
N LYS A 209 -15.56 7.11 -21.80
CA LYS A 209 -14.96 5.81 -21.47
C LYS A 209 -15.43 5.25 -20.13
N LEU A 210 -15.78 6.09 -19.16
CA LEU A 210 -16.34 5.63 -17.89
C LEU A 210 -17.67 4.89 -18.05
N THR A 211 -18.49 5.29 -19.03
CA THR A 211 -19.81 4.68 -19.26
C THR A 211 -19.71 3.30 -19.90
N GLU A 212 -18.61 2.99 -20.58
CA GLU A 212 -18.40 1.68 -21.22
C GLU A 212 -18.23 0.55 -20.18
N TYR A 213 -17.66 0.87 -19.02
CA TYR A 213 -17.43 -0.11 -17.94
C TYR A 213 -18.53 -0.13 -16.86
N GLY A 214 -19.51 0.77 -16.98
CA GLY A 214 -20.54 0.96 -15.96
C GLY A 214 -20.07 1.88 -14.81
N LEU A 215 -20.77 3.00 -14.66
CA LEU A 215 -20.42 4.05 -13.69
C LEU A 215 -20.31 3.52 -12.25
N SER A 216 -21.17 2.60 -11.86
CA SER A 216 -21.14 2.00 -10.51
C SER A 216 -19.87 1.20 -10.24
N GLU A 217 -19.38 0.43 -11.23
CA GLU A 217 -18.15 -0.34 -11.11
C GLU A 217 -16.94 0.60 -10.94
N VAL A 218 -16.88 1.66 -11.75
CA VAL A 218 -15.81 2.66 -11.70
C VAL A 218 -15.80 3.41 -10.37
N ILE A 219 -16.96 3.84 -9.88
CA ILE A 219 -17.10 4.51 -8.57
C ILE A 219 -16.64 3.58 -7.45
N PHE A 220 -17.08 2.33 -7.45
CA PHE A 220 -16.67 1.36 -6.43
C PHE A 220 -15.17 1.06 -6.47
N ALA A 221 -14.60 0.93 -7.67
CA ALA A 221 -13.16 0.73 -7.85
C ALA A 221 -12.35 1.94 -7.35
N ALA A 222 -12.80 3.17 -7.64
CA ALA A 222 -12.14 4.39 -7.21
C ALA A 222 -12.23 4.59 -5.68
N MET A 223 -13.40 4.34 -5.09
CA MET A 223 -13.59 4.35 -3.64
C MET A 223 -12.70 3.30 -2.96
N GLY A 224 -12.72 2.06 -3.44
CA GLY A 224 -11.88 0.99 -2.92
C GLY A 224 -10.39 1.30 -3.04
N GLN A 225 -9.97 1.95 -4.13
CA GLN A 225 -8.59 2.40 -4.31
C GLN A 225 -8.21 3.51 -3.31
N ALA A 226 -9.12 4.44 -3.00
CA ALA A 226 -8.84 5.49 -2.01
C ALA A 226 -8.61 4.90 -0.61
N PHE A 227 -9.42 3.91 -0.20
CA PHE A 227 -9.19 3.16 1.04
C PHE A 227 -7.86 2.42 1.04
N PHE A 228 -7.55 1.74 -0.06
CA PHE A 228 -6.35 0.94 -0.18
C PHE A 228 -5.09 1.80 -0.20
N THR A 229 -5.12 2.96 -0.86
CA THR A 229 -4.00 3.92 -0.93
C THR A 229 -3.56 4.39 0.45
N LEU A 230 -4.49 4.69 1.34
CA LEU A 230 -4.19 5.21 2.68
C LEU A 230 -4.13 4.11 3.74
N SER A 231 -4.28 2.84 3.36
CA SER A 231 -4.31 1.70 4.29
C SER A 231 -5.34 1.88 5.43
N LEU A 232 -6.53 2.40 5.08
CA LEU A 232 -7.57 2.71 6.06
C LEU A 232 -8.25 1.45 6.61
N GLY A 233 -8.71 1.52 7.85
CA GLY A 233 -9.49 0.47 8.49
C GLY A 233 -8.67 -0.65 9.14
N ILE A 234 -7.37 -0.75 8.85
CA ILE A 234 -6.47 -1.77 9.42
C ILE A 234 -5.80 -1.31 10.72
N GLY A 235 -5.98 -0.05 11.08
CA GLY A 235 -5.39 0.54 12.29
C GLY A 235 -3.88 0.80 12.21
N ALA A 236 -3.26 0.75 11.03
CA ALA A 236 -1.85 1.06 10.85
C ALA A 236 -1.56 2.53 11.21
N LEU A 237 -2.41 3.44 10.75
CA LEU A 237 -2.28 4.86 11.07
C LEU A 237 -2.53 5.15 12.56
N ALA A 238 -3.41 4.37 13.21
CA ALA A 238 -3.60 4.44 14.66
C ALA A 238 -2.34 4.01 15.42
N ILE A 239 -1.64 2.95 14.95
CA ILE A 239 -0.35 2.55 15.53
C ILE A 239 0.65 3.68 15.40
N PHE A 240 0.82 4.28 14.21
CA PHE A 240 1.74 5.41 14.04
C PHE A 240 1.32 6.64 14.85
N GLY A 241 0.02 6.94 14.91
CA GLY A 241 -0.51 7.99 15.78
C GLY A 241 -0.12 7.80 17.25
N SER A 242 -0.06 6.55 17.71
CA SER A 242 0.29 6.23 19.09
C SER A 242 1.78 6.44 19.45
N TYR A 243 2.65 6.66 18.48
CA TYR A 243 4.06 7.02 18.67
C TYR A 243 4.32 8.53 18.55
N ILE A 244 3.28 9.33 18.30
CA ILE A 244 3.34 10.79 18.29
C ILE A 244 3.23 11.29 19.73
N GLY A 245 4.18 12.08 20.16
CA GLY A 245 4.19 12.74 21.47
C GLY A 245 3.27 13.94 21.56
#